data_a45462d2316936baedcba856892b88d0
#
_entry.id   a45462d2316936baedcba856892b88d0
#
_cell.length_a   1.000
_cell.length_b   1.000
_cell.length_c   1.000
_cell.angle_alpha   90.00
_cell.angle_beta   90.00
_cell.angle_gamma   90.00
#
_symmetry.space_group_name_H-M   'P 1'
#
loop_
_entity.id
_entity.type
_entity.pdbx_description
1 polymer ?
#
loop_
_entity_poly.entity_id
_entity_poly.type
_entity_poly.pdbx_seq_one_letter_code
_entity_poly.pdbx_strand_id
1 'polypeptide(L)'
;MVYVKTNNYIRKIDELGRIVIPKEVRHKLKIQENENIMITSDDSKILISKYSYLENYYNYIKSIAEYINEIYKYGIEITDRNKKIISISPSNYFIETEIIMNSIEIGKIKIYIDNNDENQKFLKLISRIISSYFDYS
;
A
#
# COMPACT_ATOMS: atom_id res chain seq x y z
N MET A 1 32.01 -2.25 -9.50
CA MET A 1 30.82 -3.13 -9.42
C MET A 1 30.40 -3.24 -7.95
N VAL A 2 29.23 -2.77 -7.63
CA VAL A 2 28.70 -2.85 -6.26
C VAL A 2 28.03 -4.21 -6.09
N TYR A 3 28.58 -5.06 -5.24
CA TYR A 3 27.96 -6.32 -4.88
C TYR A 3 26.84 -6.08 -3.89
N VAL A 4 25.60 -6.19 -4.37
CA VAL A 4 24.45 -6.25 -3.46
C VAL A 4 24.37 -7.71 -2.96
N LYS A 5 24.59 -7.88 -1.65
CA LYS A 5 24.47 -9.20 -1.03
C LYS A 5 22.99 -9.61 -0.99
N THR A 6 22.57 -10.43 -1.93
CA THR A 6 21.26 -11.04 -1.92
C THR A 6 21.33 -12.39 -1.20
N ASN A 7 20.38 -12.63 -0.29
CA ASN A 7 20.25 -13.94 0.34
C ASN A 7 19.54 -14.89 -0.64
N ASN A 8 20.15 -16.03 -0.86
CA ASN A 8 19.58 -17.07 -1.72
C ASN A 8 18.92 -18.15 -0.86
N TYR A 9 17.75 -18.58 -1.27
CA TYR A 9 17.02 -19.66 -0.63
C TYR A 9 16.70 -20.72 -1.66
N ILE A 10 16.97 -21.98 -1.32
CA ILE A 10 16.67 -23.12 -2.18
C ILE A 10 15.46 -23.83 -1.57
N ARG A 11 14.41 -23.98 -2.36
CA ARG A 11 13.17 -24.63 -1.94
C ARG A 11 12.71 -25.61 -3.02
N LYS A 12 12.09 -26.71 -2.58
CA LYS A 12 11.51 -27.68 -3.50
C LYS A 12 10.08 -27.28 -3.86
N ILE A 13 9.73 -27.52 -5.11
CA ILE A 13 8.34 -27.44 -5.56
C ILE A 13 7.70 -28.78 -5.29
N ASP A 14 6.53 -28.80 -4.65
CA ASP A 14 5.79 -30.02 -4.38
C ASP A 14 4.98 -30.48 -5.60
N GLU A 15 4.28 -31.60 -5.47
CA GLU A 15 3.48 -32.18 -6.57
C GLU A 15 2.32 -31.28 -7.02
N LEU A 16 1.88 -30.34 -6.18
CA LEU A 16 0.82 -29.38 -6.50
C LEU A 16 1.37 -28.05 -7.00
N GLY A 17 2.69 -27.95 -7.23
CA GLY A 17 3.31 -26.72 -7.68
C GLY A 17 3.51 -25.66 -6.61
N ARG A 18 3.48 -26.03 -5.32
CA ARG A 18 3.60 -25.08 -4.21
C ARG A 18 5.04 -24.99 -3.73
N ILE A 19 5.43 -23.78 -3.34
CA ILE A 19 6.70 -23.52 -2.64
C ILE A 19 6.37 -22.72 -1.37
N VAL A 20 7.24 -22.85 -0.36
CA VAL A 20 7.14 -22.06 0.87
C VAL A 20 8.05 -20.84 0.74
N ILE A 21 7.48 -19.65 0.89
CA ILE A 21 8.28 -18.43 0.98
C ILE A 21 8.93 -18.40 2.36
N PRO A 22 10.28 -18.30 2.44
CA PRO A 22 10.98 -18.30 3.72
C PRO A 22 10.46 -17.22 4.67
N LYS A 23 10.42 -17.56 5.96
CA LYS A 23 9.95 -16.64 7.00
C LYS A 23 10.69 -15.31 7.00
N GLU A 24 12.02 -15.36 6.80
CA GLU A 24 12.87 -14.17 6.75
C GLU A 24 12.46 -13.23 5.61
N VAL A 25 12.12 -13.80 4.46
CA VAL A 25 11.63 -13.01 3.31
C VAL A 25 10.28 -12.40 3.62
N ARG A 26 9.37 -13.18 4.21
CA ARG A 26 8.04 -12.67 4.60
C ARG A 26 8.15 -11.53 5.59
N HIS A 27 9.03 -11.63 6.59
CA HIS A 27 9.28 -10.58 7.56
C HIS A 27 9.88 -9.33 6.91
N LYS A 28 10.89 -9.50 6.10
CA LYS A 28 11.57 -8.39 5.41
C LYS A 28 10.61 -7.60 4.53
N LEU A 29 9.74 -8.30 3.81
CA LEU A 29 8.78 -7.69 2.91
C LEU A 29 7.44 -7.36 3.59
N LYS A 30 7.28 -7.69 4.87
CA LYS A 30 6.05 -7.48 5.63
C LYS A 30 4.83 -8.14 4.96
N ILE A 31 5.03 -9.35 4.47
CA ILE A 31 3.97 -10.16 3.86
C ILE A 31 3.17 -10.82 4.99
N GLN A 32 1.88 -10.54 5.04
CA GLN A 32 0.96 -11.07 6.04
C GLN A 32 0.16 -12.25 5.50
N GLU A 33 -0.37 -13.07 6.41
CA GLU A 33 -1.28 -14.15 6.06
C GLU A 33 -2.52 -13.59 5.33
N ASN A 34 -2.98 -14.32 4.33
CA ASN A 34 -4.12 -13.96 3.47
C ASN A 34 -3.90 -12.73 2.58
N GLU A 35 -2.69 -12.22 2.52
CA GLU A 35 -2.35 -11.13 1.64
C GLU A 35 -2.18 -11.63 0.20
N ASN A 36 -2.60 -10.84 -0.76
CA ASN A 36 -2.38 -11.16 -2.18
C ASN A 36 -0.91 -10.91 -2.56
N ILE A 37 -0.38 -11.84 -3.35
CA ILE A 37 0.97 -11.77 -3.90
C ILE A 37 0.84 -11.78 -5.42
N MET A 38 1.64 -10.96 -6.08
CA MET A 38 1.70 -10.92 -7.53
C MET A 38 2.82 -11.84 -8.02
N ILE A 39 2.49 -12.70 -8.96
CA ILE A 39 3.47 -13.60 -9.61
C ILE A 39 3.56 -13.22 -11.07
N THR A 40 4.75 -12.86 -11.51
CA THR A 40 5.04 -12.51 -12.90
C THR A 40 6.13 -13.46 -13.41
N SER A 41 6.00 -13.91 -14.65
CA SER A 41 7.02 -14.77 -15.28
C SER A 41 7.47 -14.19 -16.61
N ASP A 42 8.74 -14.37 -16.91
CA ASP A 42 9.31 -14.18 -18.25
C ASP A 42 9.89 -15.52 -18.73
N ASP A 43 10.69 -15.48 -19.80
CA ASP A 43 11.24 -16.70 -20.40
C ASP A 43 12.22 -17.47 -19.50
N SER A 44 12.72 -16.87 -18.42
CA SER A 44 13.82 -17.45 -17.63
C SER A 44 13.58 -17.46 -16.11
N LYS A 45 12.60 -16.74 -15.60
CA LYS A 45 12.42 -16.60 -14.15
C LYS A 45 11.00 -16.28 -13.75
N ILE A 46 10.72 -16.54 -12.46
CA ILE A 46 9.47 -16.14 -11.81
C ILE A 46 9.80 -15.05 -10.81
N LEU A 47 9.10 -13.93 -10.88
CA LEU A 47 9.20 -12.84 -9.94
C LEU A 47 7.97 -12.86 -9.03
N ILE A 48 8.22 -12.90 -7.72
CA ILE A 48 7.17 -12.81 -6.70
C ILE A 48 7.31 -11.45 -6.04
N SER A 49 6.24 -10.68 -6.01
CA SER A 49 6.24 -9.34 -5.43
C SER A 49 4.98 -9.07 -4.63
N LYS A 50 5.06 -8.06 -3.78
CA LYS A 50 3.86 -7.60 -3.06
C LYS A 50 2.88 -6.99 -4.04
N TYR A 51 1.60 -7.26 -3.81
CA TYR A 51 0.53 -6.65 -4.58
C TYR A 51 0.23 -5.27 -3.98
N SER A 52 0.32 -4.22 -4.81
CA SER A 52 -0.07 -2.87 -4.40
C SER A 52 -1.52 -2.61 -4.79
N TYR A 53 -2.41 -2.62 -3.82
CA TYR A 53 -3.83 -2.32 -4.05
C TYR A 53 -4.02 -0.89 -4.53
N LEU A 54 -3.33 0.05 -3.90
CA LEU A 54 -3.49 1.47 -4.21
C LEU A 54 -2.95 1.82 -5.59
N GLU A 55 -1.84 1.25 -5.98
CA GLU A 55 -1.24 1.51 -7.29
C GLU A 55 -2.13 1.00 -8.44
N ASN A 56 -2.77 -0.14 -8.25
CA ASN A 56 -3.68 -0.68 -9.27
C ASN A 56 -4.93 0.18 -9.48
N TYR A 57 -5.30 0.98 -8.50
CA TYR A 57 -6.43 1.89 -8.59
C TYR A 57 -5.99 3.35 -8.53
N TYR A 58 -4.82 3.62 -9.10
CA TYR A 58 -4.18 4.93 -9.06
C TYR A 58 -5.11 6.07 -9.50
N ASN A 59 -5.82 5.90 -10.60
CA ASN A 59 -6.68 6.97 -11.12
C ASN A 59 -7.81 7.32 -10.16
N TYR A 60 -8.39 6.31 -9.51
CA TYR A 60 -9.42 6.52 -8.48
C TYR A 60 -8.87 7.26 -7.27
N ILE A 61 -7.73 6.81 -6.75
CA ILE A 61 -7.05 7.41 -5.60
C ILE A 61 -6.63 8.85 -5.92
N LYS A 62 -6.09 9.07 -7.10
CA LYS A 62 -5.69 10.39 -7.57
C LYS A 62 -6.87 11.35 -7.62
N SER A 63 -8.01 10.91 -8.14
CA SER A 63 -9.22 11.73 -8.22
C SER A 63 -9.70 12.16 -6.84
N ILE A 64 -9.72 11.26 -5.87
CA ILE A 64 -10.10 11.59 -4.49
C ILE A 64 -9.16 12.65 -3.92
N ALA A 65 -7.85 12.46 -4.07
CA ALA A 65 -6.85 13.39 -3.56
C ALA A 65 -6.98 14.77 -4.21
N GLU A 66 -7.18 14.82 -5.51
CA GLU A 66 -7.35 16.07 -6.25
C GLU A 66 -8.63 16.82 -5.82
N TYR A 67 -9.74 16.12 -5.62
CA TYR A 67 -10.98 16.73 -5.16
C TYR A 67 -10.85 17.31 -3.75
N ILE A 68 -10.19 16.60 -2.85
CA ILE A 68 -9.93 17.10 -1.49
C ILE A 68 -9.09 18.38 -1.56
N ASN A 69 -8.04 18.38 -2.35
CA ASN A 69 -7.19 19.56 -2.51
C ASN A 69 -7.93 20.72 -3.17
N GLU A 70 -8.71 20.46 -4.20
CA GLU A 70 -9.46 21.48 -4.93
C GLU A 70 -10.57 22.10 -4.08
N ILE A 71 -11.38 21.28 -3.41
CA ILE A 71 -12.56 21.73 -2.68
C ILE A 71 -12.20 22.31 -1.32
N TYR A 72 -11.35 21.61 -0.55
CA TYR A 72 -11.01 21.98 0.82
C TYR A 72 -9.69 22.75 0.93
N LYS A 73 -8.91 22.79 -0.14
CA LYS A 73 -7.53 23.35 -0.14
C LYS A 73 -6.58 22.64 0.83
N TYR A 74 -6.88 21.41 1.18
CA TYR A 74 -5.99 20.60 2.03
C TYR A 74 -4.92 19.93 1.19
N GLY A 75 -3.67 19.92 1.67
CA GLY A 75 -2.63 19.07 1.14
C GLY A 75 -2.89 17.62 1.56
N ILE A 76 -2.53 16.68 0.71
CA ILE A 76 -2.78 15.26 0.94
C ILE A 76 -1.65 14.41 0.38
N GLU A 77 -1.29 13.37 1.11
CA GLU A 77 -0.35 12.35 0.66
C GLU A 77 -0.94 10.97 0.94
N ILE A 78 -0.91 10.12 -0.06
CA ILE A 78 -1.33 8.73 0.07
C ILE A 78 -0.15 7.85 -0.29
N THR A 79 0.21 6.95 0.63
CA THR A 79 1.29 5.98 0.43
C THR A 79 0.72 4.58 0.53
N ASP A 80 1.22 3.68 -0.30
CA ASP A 80 1.03 2.28 -0.01
C ASP A 80 2.08 1.85 1.02
N ARG A 81 2.17 0.56 1.33
CA ARG A 81 3.09 0.06 2.37
C ARG A 81 4.56 0.35 2.09
N ASN A 82 4.93 0.58 0.85
CA ASN A 82 6.32 0.66 0.41
C ASN A 82 6.69 1.96 -0.27
N LYS A 83 5.72 2.68 -0.82
CA LYS A 83 6.03 3.88 -1.60
C LYS A 83 4.89 4.89 -1.61
N LYS A 84 5.25 6.11 -1.87
CA LYS A 84 4.34 7.22 -2.07
C LYS A 84 3.59 7.03 -3.40
N ILE A 85 2.27 7.06 -3.34
CA ILE A 85 1.41 6.94 -4.53
C ILE A 85 1.07 8.33 -5.07
N ILE A 86 0.70 9.26 -4.17
CA ILE A 86 0.36 10.63 -4.55
C ILE A 86 0.74 11.59 -3.43
N SER A 87 1.17 12.80 -3.80
CA SER A 87 1.47 13.87 -2.86
C SER A 87 1.09 15.20 -3.49
N ILE A 88 0.20 15.94 -2.83
CA ILE A 88 -0.29 17.25 -3.27
C ILE A 88 -0.11 18.24 -2.12
N SER A 89 0.57 19.35 -2.38
CA SER A 89 0.75 20.46 -1.44
C SER A 89 1.19 20.02 -0.03
N PRO A 90 2.34 19.33 0.11
CA PRO A 90 2.82 18.88 1.41
C PRO A 90 3.20 20.05 2.33
N SER A 91 3.13 19.82 3.65
CA SER A 91 3.45 20.79 4.68
C SER A 91 4.25 20.13 5.81
N ASN A 92 4.65 20.92 6.80
CA ASN A 92 5.44 20.42 7.93
C ASN A 92 4.59 19.76 9.02
N TYR A 93 3.29 19.91 8.99
CA TYR A 93 2.38 19.30 9.95
C TYR A 93 1.26 18.55 9.23
N PHE A 94 0.82 17.47 9.83
CA PHE A 94 -0.20 16.61 9.24
C PHE A 94 -0.86 15.75 10.32
N ILE A 95 -2.01 15.20 9.97
CA ILE A 95 -2.61 14.06 10.68
C ILE A 95 -2.60 12.86 9.74
N GLU A 96 -2.53 11.67 10.30
CA GLU A 96 -2.30 10.45 9.54
C GLU A 96 -3.21 9.33 10.04
N THR A 97 -3.68 8.49 9.14
CA THR A 97 -4.37 7.25 9.48
C THR A 97 -4.03 6.16 8.47
N GLU A 98 -4.27 4.93 8.87
CA GLU A 98 -4.07 3.74 8.04
C GLU A 98 -5.27 3.55 7.11
N ILE A 99 -5.01 2.95 5.96
CA ILE A 99 -6.04 2.44 5.06
C ILE A 99 -6.05 0.93 5.26
N ILE A 100 -7.17 0.40 5.77
CA ILE A 100 -7.28 -1.01 6.14
C ILE A 100 -8.35 -1.69 5.27
N MET A 101 -7.99 -2.84 4.72
CA MET A 101 -8.88 -3.70 3.95
C MET A 101 -8.80 -5.12 4.53
N ASN A 102 -9.94 -5.67 4.97
CA ASN A 102 -10.00 -7.03 5.53
C ASN A 102 -8.94 -7.27 6.62
N SER A 103 -8.78 -6.30 7.54
CA SER A 103 -7.81 -6.32 8.65
C SER A 103 -6.34 -6.21 8.22
N ILE A 104 -6.08 -5.92 6.94
CA ILE A 104 -4.73 -5.72 6.42
C ILE A 104 -4.51 -4.23 6.15
N GLU A 105 -3.43 -3.67 6.67
CA GLU A 105 -3.03 -2.31 6.32
C GLU A 105 -2.47 -2.31 4.89
N ILE A 106 -3.17 -1.62 3.98
CA ILE A 106 -2.78 -1.52 2.57
C ILE A 106 -2.09 -0.21 2.24
N GLY A 107 -2.10 0.74 3.15
CA GLY A 107 -1.45 2.03 2.98
C GLY A 107 -1.78 3.01 4.09
N LYS A 108 -1.36 4.25 3.90
CA LYS A 108 -1.61 5.35 4.82
C LYS A 108 -2.03 6.59 4.06
N ILE A 109 -2.83 7.42 4.74
CA ILE A 109 -3.25 8.72 4.23
C ILE A 109 -2.83 9.80 5.23
N LYS A 110 -2.17 10.83 4.73
CA LYS A 110 -1.82 12.04 5.46
C LYS A 110 -2.63 13.20 4.90
N ILE A 111 -3.19 14.01 5.77
CA ILE A 111 -3.79 15.28 5.38
C ILE A 111 -3.07 16.39 6.16
N TYR A 112 -2.61 17.40 5.45
CA TYR A 112 -1.83 18.50 6.01
C TYR A 112 -2.73 19.57 6.57
N ILE A 113 -3.33 19.27 7.73
CA ILE A 113 -4.25 20.12 8.48
C ILE A 113 -3.99 19.98 9.97
N ASP A 114 -4.61 20.88 10.76
CA ASP A 114 -4.49 20.86 12.21
C ASP A 114 -5.11 19.60 12.82
N ASN A 115 -4.51 19.14 13.91
CA ASN A 115 -5.01 18.00 14.66
C ASN A 115 -6.12 18.46 15.63
N ASN A 116 -7.36 18.19 15.26
CA ASN A 116 -8.53 18.37 16.11
C ASN A 116 -9.54 17.26 15.83
N ASP A 117 -10.58 17.18 16.66
CA ASP A 117 -11.54 16.08 16.58
C ASP A 117 -12.28 16.05 15.24
N GLU A 118 -12.64 17.20 14.71
CA GLU A 118 -13.35 17.31 13.44
C GLU A 118 -12.50 16.84 12.27
N ASN A 119 -11.25 17.28 12.25
CA ASN A 119 -10.29 16.86 11.21
C ASN A 119 -9.96 15.38 11.31
N GLN A 120 -9.88 14.82 12.51
CA GLN A 120 -9.69 13.39 12.71
C GLN A 120 -10.88 12.58 12.17
N LYS A 121 -12.10 13.07 12.36
CA LYS A 121 -13.31 12.43 11.79
C LYS A 121 -13.28 12.47 10.27
N PHE A 122 -12.91 13.61 9.70
CA PHE A 122 -12.79 13.76 8.25
C PHE A 122 -11.76 12.76 7.69
N LEU A 123 -10.60 12.68 8.31
CA LEU A 123 -9.54 11.76 7.89
C LEU A 123 -10.01 10.29 7.92
N LYS A 124 -10.69 9.89 8.99
CA LYS A 124 -11.26 8.54 9.11
C LYS A 124 -12.31 8.25 8.03
N LEU A 125 -13.15 9.25 7.73
CA LEU A 125 -14.14 9.11 6.67
C LEU A 125 -13.48 8.83 5.32
N ILE A 126 -12.47 9.61 4.97
CA ILE A 126 -11.75 9.43 3.71
C ILE A 126 -11.07 8.06 3.64
N SER A 127 -10.43 7.64 4.73
CA SER A 127 -9.82 6.31 4.81
C SER A 127 -10.85 5.20 4.58
N ARG A 128 -12.03 5.31 5.18
CA ARG A 128 -13.10 4.33 5.01
C ARG A 128 -13.70 4.32 3.62
N ILE A 129 -13.83 5.48 2.99
CA ILE A 129 -14.31 5.57 1.60
C ILE A 129 -13.34 4.84 0.68
N ILE A 130 -12.04 5.06 0.85
CA ILE A 130 -11.03 4.38 0.06
C ILE A 130 -11.05 2.87 0.34
N SER A 131 -11.11 2.46 1.59
CA SER A 131 -11.16 1.05 1.98
C SER A 131 -12.38 0.34 1.41
N SER A 132 -13.54 0.98 1.44
CA SER A 132 -14.81 0.37 0.99
C SER A 132 -14.79 0.03 -0.50
N TYR A 133 -14.02 0.76 -1.28
CA TYR A 133 -13.87 0.45 -2.70
C TYR A 133 -13.24 -0.94 -2.92
N PHE A 134 -12.28 -1.30 -2.08
CA PHE A 134 -11.58 -2.59 -2.19
C PHE A 134 -12.36 -3.74 -1.59
N ASP A 135 -13.25 -3.47 -0.63
CA ASP A 135 -14.05 -4.51 0.03
C ASP A 135 -15.05 -5.18 -0.92
N TYR A 136 -15.39 -4.52 -2.02
CA TYR A 136 -16.35 -5.00 -3.01
C TYR A 136 -15.73 -5.42 -4.34
N SER A 137 -14.41 -5.35 -4.44
CA SER A 137 -13.70 -5.66 -5.68
C SER A 137 -13.18 -7.11 -5.77
#